data_143321e8bd893fd44ec24d2b1127b5f9
#
_entry.id   143321e8bd893fd44ec24d2b1127b5f9
#
_cell.length_a   1.000
_cell.length_b   1.000
_cell.length_c   1.000
_cell.angle_alpha   90.00
_cell.angle_beta   90.00
_cell.angle_gamma   90.00
#
_symmetry.space_group_name_H-M   'P 1'
#
loop_
_entity.id
_entity.type
_entity.pdbx_description
1 polymer ?
#
loop_
_entity_poly.entity_id
_entity_poly.type
_entity_poly.pdbx_seq_one_letter_code
_entity_poly.pdbx_strand_id
1 'polypeptide(L)'
;MAKTLFITGASSGIGAETAREAVKAGWNVGLFARSRDKLRDLADELGEAALPLPGDVTDESDLAGAVADCVSRFGGIDAAFANAGRGLETPGTEKADLDDIRGMIELNITGLLLTARLTLPELRKTKGTLVLTGSAAGRRHIAGSIYGATKWFVHGYAGNMAEEMREWGGRCAVVAPGMVDTPFFDDGAPGKLQVQDVAAAVMHIIEAP
;
A
#
# COMPACT_ATOMS: atom_id res chain seq x y z
N MET A 1 -14.25 3.95 19.42
CA MET A 1 -12.79 4.07 19.24
C MET A 1 -12.54 4.58 17.82
N ALA A 2 -11.45 5.32 17.58
CA ALA A 2 -11.04 5.71 16.22
C ALA A 2 -10.74 4.44 15.41
N LYS A 3 -11.06 4.45 14.12
CA LYS A 3 -10.70 3.37 13.19
C LYS A 3 -9.19 3.38 12.93
N THR A 4 -8.62 2.26 12.53
CA THR A 4 -7.18 2.10 12.28
C THR A 4 -6.91 1.67 10.85
N LEU A 5 -6.01 2.40 10.18
CA LEU A 5 -5.49 2.09 8.85
C LEU A 5 -4.02 1.64 8.93
N PHE A 6 -3.72 0.43 8.45
CA PHE A 6 -2.35 -0.07 8.31
C PHE A 6 -1.84 0.21 6.89
N ILE A 7 -0.70 0.88 6.74
CA ILE A 7 -0.18 1.33 5.44
C ILE A 7 1.23 0.77 5.21
N THR A 8 1.45 0.00 4.15
CA THR A 8 2.79 -0.37 3.70
C THR A 8 3.34 0.65 2.69
N GLY A 9 4.65 0.89 2.71
CA GLY A 9 5.25 1.97 1.92
C GLY A 9 4.86 3.37 2.39
N ALA A 10 4.66 3.53 3.71
CA ALA A 10 4.16 4.76 4.33
C ALA A 10 5.19 5.90 4.41
N SER A 11 6.46 5.66 4.09
CA SER A 11 7.53 6.65 4.31
C SER A 11 7.62 7.76 3.26
N SER A 12 6.84 7.71 2.18
CA SER A 12 6.86 8.71 1.10
C SER A 12 5.65 8.61 0.16
N GLY A 13 5.51 9.59 -0.72
CA GLY A 13 4.55 9.58 -1.82
C GLY A 13 3.11 9.31 -1.37
N ILE A 14 2.42 8.43 -2.08
CA ILE A 14 0.99 8.11 -1.86
C ILE A 14 0.75 7.59 -0.43
N GLY A 15 1.64 6.72 0.08
CA GLY A 15 1.47 6.14 1.42
C GLY A 15 1.54 7.19 2.53
N ALA A 16 2.51 8.10 2.47
CA ALA A 16 2.66 9.17 3.45
C ALA A 16 1.49 10.16 3.38
N GLU A 17 1.05 10.53 2.19
CA GLU A 17 -0.09 11.43 2.03
C GLU A 17 -1.40 10.79 2.48
N THR A 18 -1.60 9.49 2.20
CA THR A 18 -2.75 8.75 2.71
C THR A 18 -2.77 8.73 4.24
N ALA A 19 -1.60 8.62 4.89
CA ALA A 19 -1.51 8.69 6.35
C ALA A 19 -1.96 10.07 6.88
N ARG A 20 -1.56 11.17 6.23
CA ARG A 20 -1.98 12.53 6.59
C ARG A 20 -3.49 12.70 6.49
N GLU A 21 -4.07 12.31 5.36
CA GLU A 21 -5.50 12.42 5.15
C GLU A 21 -6.29 11.51 6.10
N ALA A 22 -5.79 10.31 6.42
CA ALA A 22 -6.42 9.42 7.38
C ALA A 22 -6.46 10.03 8.80
N VAL A 23 -5.33 10.56 9.29
CA VAL A 23 -5.28 11.22 10.60
C VAL A 23 -6.18 12.45 10.65
N LYS A 24 -6.21 13.25 9.59
CA LYS A 24 -7.11 14.40 9.45
C LYS A 24 -8.60 13.99 9.49
N ALA A 25 -8.92 12.80 8.98
CA ALA A 25 -10.26 12.20 9.05
C ALA A 25 -10.55 11.50 10.40
N GLY A 26 -9.64 11.53 11.36
CA GLY A 26 -9.81 10.95 12.70
C GLY A 26 -9.45 9.47 12.81
N TRP A 27 -8.70 8.92 11.86
CA TRP A 27 -8.18 7.56 11.92
C TRP A 27 -6.84 7.50 12.65
N ASN A 28 -6.57 6.35 13.28
CA ASN A 28 -5.22 5.95 13.65
C ASN A 28 -4.50 5.34 12.46
N VAL A 29 -3.16 5.46 12.40
CA VAL A 29 -2.36 4.92 11.30
C VAL A 29 -1.16 4.11 11.78
N GLY A 30 -1.01 2.88 11.31
CA GLY A 30 0.22 2.10 11.39
C GLY A 30 1.06 2.36 10.14
N LEU A 31 2.24 2.96 10.32
CA LEU A 31 3.12 3.41 9.24
C LEU A 31 4.25 2.41 9.02
N PHE A 32 4.13 1.51 8.04
CA PHE A 32 5.12 0.47 7.79
C PHE A 32 5.99 0.78 6.58
N ALA A 33 7.30 0.83 6.74
CA ALA A 33 8.31 0.94 5.67
C ALA A 33 9.73 0.72 6.21
N ARG A 34 10.73 0.58 5.31
CA ARG A 34 12.14 0.39 5.67
C ARG A 34 12.81 1.63 6.28
N SER A 35 12.39 2.82 5.85
CA SER A 35 13.05 4.09 6.22
C SER A 35 12.62 4.56 7.60
N ARG A 36 13.28 4.06 8.64
CA ARG A 36 13.00 4.38 10.07
C ARG A 36 12.90 5.88 10.34
N ASP A 37 13.85 6.67 9.85
CA ASP A 37 13.89 8.12 10.13
C ASP A 37 12.69 8.83 9.49
N LYS A 38 12.37 8.53 8.21
CA LYS A 38 11.19 9.11 7.54
C LYS A 38 9.87 8.72 8.21
N LEU A 39 9.79 7.48 8.73
CA LEU A 39 8.59 7.05 9.47
C LEU A 39 8.46 7.80 10.79
N ARG A 40 9.58 8.02 11.50
CA ARG A 40 9.58 8.79 12.74
C ARG A 40 9.19 10.25 12.49
N ASP A 41 9.81 10.89 11.50
CA ASP A 41 9.48 12.27 11.15
C ASP A 41 7.99 12.44 10.80
N LEU A 42 7.42 11.50 10.04
CA LEU A 42 5.99 11.50 9.73
C LEU A 42 5.12 11.22 10.96
N ALA A 43 5.53 10.31 11.84
CA ALA A 43 4.80 10.04 13.08
C ALA A 43 4.85 11.25 14.05
N ASP A 44 5.99 11.93 14.13
CA ASP A 44 6.14 13.17 14.93
C ASP A 44 5.23 14.29 14.38
N GLU A 45 5.08 14.39 13.04
CA GLU A 45 4.14 15.31 12.40
C GLU A 45 2.67 14.97 12.73
N LEU A 46 2.31 13.69 12.72
CA LEU A 46 0.93 13.22 12.88
C LEU A 46 0.49 12.99 14.33
N GLY A 47 1.44 12.95 15.26
CA GLY A 47 1.19 12.83 16.69
C GLY A 47 0.70 11.44 17.13
N GLU A 48 -0.03 11.38 18.23
CA GLU A 48 -0.45 10.14 18.92
C GLU A 48 -1.29 9.17 18.06
N ALA A 49 -1.86 9.64 16.96
CA ALA A 49 -2.62 8.84 16.03
C ALA A 49 -1.75 7.99 15.09
N ALA A 50 -0.43 8.20 15.06
CA ALA A 50 0.49 7.53 14.17
C ALA A 50 1.48 6.64 14.93
N LEU A 51 1.69 5.42 14.43
CA LEU A 51 2.66 4.47 14.96
C LEU A 51 3.71 4.15 13.88
N PRO A 52 4.99 4.54 14.05
CA PRO A 52 6.05 4.18 13.13
C PRO A 52 6.46 2.72 13.35
N LEU A 53 6.43 1.92 12.28
CA LEU A 53 6.67 0.49 12.26
C LEU A 53 7.75 0.19 11.20
N PRO A 54 9.04 0.29 11.53
CA PRO A 54 10.10 0.05 10.57
C PRO A 54 10.28 -1.44 10.30
N GLY A 55 10.36 -1.83 9.01
CA GLY A 55 10.58 -3.20 8.57
C GLY A 55 10.52 -3.35 7.05
N ASP A 56 10.90 -4.53 6.56
CA ASP A 56 10.79 -4.90 5.15
C ASP A 56 9.50 -5.67 4.89
N VAL A 57 8.70 -5.21 3.93
CA VAL A 57 7.41 -5.84 3.58
C VAL A 57 7.58 -7.22 2.94
N THR A 58 8.79 -7.56 2.50
CA THR A 58 9.15 -8.88 1.97
C THR A 58 9.61 -9.85 3.07
N ASP A 59 9.83 -9.36 4.28
CA ASP A 59 10.10 -10.18 5.45
C ASP A 59 8.80 -10.43 6.24
N GLU A 60 8.39 -11.72 6.32
CA GLU A 60 7.15 -12.10 7.01
C GLU A 60 7.19 -11.77 8.51
N SER A 61 8.35 -11.89 9.14
CA SER A 61 8.50 -11.67 10.58
C SER A 61 8.43 -10.18 10.94
N ASP A 62 9.07 -9.31 10.14
CA ASP A 62 8.99 -7.86 10.29
C ASP A 62 7.54 -7.38 10.18
N LEU A 63 6.86 -7.87 9.14
CA LEU A 63 5.48 -7.47 8.87
C LEU A 63 4.48 -8.03 9.91
N ALA A 64 4.68 -9.27 10.36
CA ALA A 64 3.86 -9.87 11.42
C ALA A 64 4.02 -9.13 12.75
N GLY A 65 5.25 -8.79 13.12
CA GLY A 65 5.54 -7.96 14.30
C GLY A 65 4.87 -6.60 14.21
N ALA A 66 4.97 -5.93 13.05
CA ALA A 66 4.35 -4.63 12.83
C ALA A 66 2.81 -4.66 12.93
N VAL A 67 2.18 -5.70 12.38
CA VAL A 67 0.71 -5.90 12.51
C VAL A 67 0.34 -6.10 13.98
N ALA A 68 1.09 -6.93 14.72
CA ALA A 68 0.84 -7.17 16.15
C ALA A 68 0.99 -5.89 16.99
N ASP A 69 2.04 -5.10 16.74
CA ASP A 69 2.26 -3.81 17.43
C ASP A 69 1.15 -2.81 17.13
N CYS A 70 0.71 -2.74 15.87
CA CYS A 70 -0.42 -1.89 15.46
C CYS A 70 -1.72 -2.27 16.20
N VAL A 71 -2.03 -3.57 16.26
CA VAL A 71 -3.19 -4.10 16.99
C VAL A 71 -3.07 -3.82 18.50
N SER A 72 -1.90 -4.03 19.07
CA SER A 72 -1.64 -3.75 20.50
C SER A 72 -1.85 -2.27 20.84
N ARG A 73 -1.41 -1.36 19.98
CA ARG A 73 -1.50 0.09 20.20
C ARG A 73 -2.90 0.64 20.01
N PHE A 74 -3.64 0.17 18.98
CA PHE A 74 -4.91 0.77 18.55
C PHE A 74 -6.13 -0.14 18.73
N GLY A 75 -5.94 -1.40 19.11
CA GLY A 75 -7.02 -2.35 19.41
C GLY A 75 -7.53 -3.15 18.21
N GLY A 76 -7.03 -2.89 16.99
CA GLY A 76 -7.43 -3.61 15.77
C GLY A 76 -7.04 -2.85 14.50
N ILE A 77 -7.39 -3.44 13.34
CA ILE A 77 -7.19 -2.83 12.01
C ILE A 77 -8.52 -2.86 11.27
N ASP A 78 -9.01 -1.68 10.86
CA ASP A 78 -10.26 -1.54 10.10
C ASP A 78 -10.03 -1.44 8.59
N ALA A 79 -8.84 -0.99 8.20
CA ALA A 79 -8.43 -0.98 6.80
C ALA A 79 -6.93 -1.27 6.67
N ALA A 80 -6.53 -1.89 5.56
CA ALA A 80 -5.14 -2.10 5.20
C ALA A 80 -4.90 -1.56 3.79
N PHE A 81 -3.82 -0.80 3.61
CA PHE A 81 -3.40 -0.28 2.33
C PHE A 81 -2.05 -0.89 1.92
N ALA A 82 -2.10 -1.92 1.07
CA ALA A 82 -0.94 -2.57 0.48
C ALA A 82 -0.42 -1.68 -0.66
N ASN A 83 0.43 -0.71 -0.29
CA ASN A 83 0.91 0.34 -1.18
C ASN A 83 2.38 0.19 -1.56
N ALA A 84 3.20 -0.49 -0.76
CA ALA A 84 4.62 -0.68 -1.06
C ALA A 84 4.84 -1.24 -2.47
N GLY A 85 5.75 -0.64 -3.23
CA GLY A 85 6.04 -1.07 -4.59
C GLY A 85 7.08 -0.17 -5.27
N ARG A 86 7.70 -0.68 -6.34
CA ARG A 86 8.67 0.06 -7.17
C ARG A 86 8.60 -0.37 -8.63
N GLY A 87 9.21 0.43 -9.49
CA GLY A 87 9.52 0.06 -10.87
C GLY A 87 10.87 -0.64 -11.00
N LEU A 88 11.30 -0.87 -12.24
CA LEU A 88 12.67 -1.26 -12.58
C LEU A 88 13.54 -0.02 -12.77
N GLU A 89 14.80 -0.11 -12.40
CA GLU A 89 15.80 0.93 -12.67
C GLU A 89 16.00 1.12 -14.19
N THR A 90 16.10 0.00 -14.91
CA THR A 90 16.17 0.00 -16.37
C THR A 90 14.97 -0.76 -16.92
N PRO A 91 13.94 -0.09 -17.49
CA PRO A 91 12.78 -0.76 -18.07
C PRO A 91 13.12 -1.60 -19.31
N GLY A 92 12.40 -2.71 -19.48
CA GLY A 92 12.49 -3.58 -20.67
C GLY A 92 13.01 -4.98 -20.35
N THR A 93 12.36 -6.01 -20.92
CA THR A 93 12.63 -7.42 -20.59
C THR A 93 14.07 -7.86 -20.90
N GLU A 94 14.63 -7.37 -21.99
CA GLU A 94 15.97 -7.73 -22.44
C GLU A 94 17.07 -6.94 -21.70
N LYS A 95 16.76 -5.70 -21.29
CA LYS A 95 17.75 -4.75 -20.76
C LYS A 95 17.82 -4.71 -19.24
N ALA A 96 16.74 -5.09 -18.60
CA ALA A 96 16.65 -5.03 -17.13
C ALA A 96 17.58 -6.06 -16.48
N ASP A 97 18.24 -5.67 -15.42
CA ASP A 97 19.01 -6.56 -14.57
C ASP A 97 18.09 -7.62 -13.92
N LEU A 98 18.55 -8.88 -13.85
CA LEU A 98 17.75 -9.98 -13.36
C LEU A 98 17.47 -9.88 -11.85
N ASP A 99 18.41 -9.37 -11.07
CA ASP A 99 18.22 -9.22 -9.63
C ASP A 99 17.32 -8.02 -9.33
N ASP A 100 17.36 -6.97 -10.17
CA ASP A 100 16.39 -5.87 -10.11
C ASP A 100 14.97 -6.35 -10.45
N ILE A 101 14.80 -7.21 -11.47
CA ILE A 101 13.52 -7.88 -11.80
C ILE A 101 13.02 -8.69 -10.60
N ARG A 102 13.86 -9.54 -10.03
CA ARG A 102 13.50 -10.39 -8.86
C ARG A 102 13.07 -9.55 -7.68
N GLY A 103 13.86 -8.52 -7.33
CA GLY A 103 13.53 -7.64 -6.21
C GLY A 103 12.24 -6.84 -6.43
N MET A 104 11.95 -6.42 -7.68
CA MET A 104 10.67 -5.77 -7.99
C MET A 104 9.49 -6.75 -7.86
N ILE A 105 9.62 -7.98 -8.35
CA ILE A 105 8.58 -9.01 -8.22
C ILE A 105 8.34 -9.33 -6.75
N GLU A 106 9.41 -9.53 -5.99
CA GLU A 106 9.35 -9.81 -4.56
C GLU A 106 8.60 -8.71 -3.81
N LEU A 107 8.95 -7.45 -4.05
CA LEU A 107 8.28 -6.33 -3.42
C LEU A 107 6.82 -6.17 -3.88
N ASN A 108 6.57 -6.15 -5.19
CA ASN A 108 5.25 -5.80 -5.74
C ASN A 108 4.22 -6.92 -5.64
N ILE A 109 4.68 -8.18 -5.55
CA ILE A 109 3.82 -9.37 -5.49
C ILE A 109 3.88 -10.02 -4.11
N THR A 110 5.05 -10.53 -3.68
CA THR A 110 5.16 -11.22 -2.38
C THR A 110 4.87 -10.28 -1.23
N GLY A 111 5.43 -9.06 -1.23
CA GLY A 111 5.15 -8.06 -0.20
C GLY A 111 3.68 -7.66 -0.10
N LEU A 112 2.99 -7.56 -1.25
CA LEU A 112 1.54 -7.32 -1.27
C LEU A 112 0.75 -8.51 -0.72
N LEU A 113 1.11 -9.74 -1.12
CA LEU A 113 0.48 -10.97 -0.63
C LEU A 113 0.67 -11.13 0.89
N LEU A 114 1.87 -10.88 1.42
CA LEU A 114 2.16 -10.91 2.85
C LEU A 114 1.34 -9.86 3.59
N THR A 115 1.25 -8.63 3.05
CA THR A 115 0.41 -7.57 3.64
C THR A 115 -1.05 -8.03 3.75
N ALA A 116 -1.62 -8.56 2.67
CA ALA A 116 -2.98 -9.09 2.69
C ALA A 116 -3.11 -10.23 3.70
N ARG A 117 -2.26 -11.27 3.61
CA ARG A 117 -2.28 -12.45 4.49
C ARG A 117 -2.28 -12.10 5.96
N LEU A 118 -1.39 -11.18 6.37
CA LEU A 118 -1.19 -10.86 7.79
C LEU A 118 -2.23 -9.87 8.34
N THR A 119 -2.82 -9.02 7.49
CA THR A 119 -3.88 -8.10 7.93
C THR A 119 -5.29 -8.69 7.85
N LEU A 120 -5.55 -9.68 6.99
CA LEU A 120 -6.87 -10.31 6.82
C LEU A 120 -7.53 -10.81 8.10
N PRO A 121 -6.82 -11.45 9.07
CA PRO A 121 -7.43 -11.87 10.33
C PRO A 121 -8.04 -10.70 11.12
N GLU A 122 -7.39 -9.53 11.10
CA GLU A 122 -7.89 -8.33 11.78
C GLU A 122 -9.03 -7.68 10.99
N LEU A 123 -8.88 -7.57 9.66
CA LEU A 123 -9.94 -7.06 8.79
C LEU A 123 -11.23 -7.90 8.88
N ARG A 124 -11.11 -9.20 9.10
CA ARG A 124 -12.29 -10.06 9.29
C ARG A 124 -13.09 -9.71 10.56
N LYS A 125 -12.40 -9.35 11.64
CA LYS A 125 -13.05 -8.95 12.92
C LYS A 125 -13.87 -7.66 12.76
N THR A 126 -13.38 -6.73 11.94
CA THR A 126 -13.98 -5.40 11.75
C THR A 126 -14.88 -5.32 10.52
N LYS A 127 -14.97 -6.39 9.69
CA LYS A 127 -15.53 -6.36 8.32
C LYS A 127 -14.87 -5.27 7.47
N GLY A 128 -13.55 -5.17 7.61
CA GLY A 128 -12.74 -4.07 7.12
C GLY A 128 -12.49 -4.10 5.63
N THR A 129 -11.65 -3.17 5.18
CA THR A 129 -11.34 -2.95 3.77
C THR A 129 -9.86 -3.16 3.48
N LEU A 130 -9.56 -3.98 2.47
CA LEU A 130 -8.22 -4.12 1.89
C LEU A 130 -8.13 -3.26 0.62
N VAL A 131 -7.21 -2.30 0.59
CA VAL A 131 -6.93 -1.49 -0.60
C VAL A 131 -5.57 -1.87 -1.16
N LEU A 132 -5.50 -2.11 -2.46
CA LEU A 132 -4.29 -2.51 -3.18
C LEU A 132 -3.88 -1.41 -4.15
N THR A 133 -2.58 -1.10 -4.23
CA THR A 133 -2.05 -0.17 -5.23
C THR A 133 -1.81 -0.89 -6.55
N GLY A 134 -2.78 -0.77 -7.45
CA GLY A 134 -2.66 -1.14 -8.86
C GLY A 134 -1.90 -0.07 -9.65
N SER A 135 -2.21 0.02 -10.92
CA SER A 135 -1.73 1.05 -11.84
C SER A 135 -2.55 1.01 -13.13
N ALA A 136 -2.63 2.13 -13.84
CA ALA A 136 -3.09 2.15 -15.23
C ALA A 136 -2.27 1.20 -16.13
N ALA A 137 -0.99 0.95 -15.79
CA ALA A 137 -0.13 -0.02 -16.45
C ALA A 137 -0.60 -1.48 -16.28
N GLY A 138 -1.42 -1.79 -15.28
CA GLY A 138 -2.06 -3.09 -15.08
C GLY A 138 -3.38 -3.26 -15.82
N ARG A 139 -3.77 -2.30 -16.67
CA ARG A 139 -5.01 -2.30 -17.46
C ARG A 139 -4.78 -2.17 -18.96
N ARG A 140 -3.55 -2.02 -19.40
CA ARG A 140 -3.19 -1.91 -20.82
C ARG A 140 -1.82 -2.52 -21.07
N HIS A 141 -1.61 -3.02 -22.28
CA HIS A 141 -0.32 -3.58 -22.68
C HIS A 141 0.68 -2.45 -22.94
N ILE A 142 1.85 -2.57 -22.34
CA ILE A 142 2.98 -1.67 -22.52
C ILE A 142 4.17 -2.55 -22.94
N ALA A 143 4.75 -2.25 -24.09
CA ALA A 143 5.83 -3.07 -24.66
C ALA A 143 6.97 -3.28 -23.65
N GLY A 144 7.31 -4.55 -23.36
CA GLY A 144 8.40 -4.94 -22.47
C GLY A 144 8.21 -4.59 -20.98
N SER A 145 7.02 -4.16 -20.54
CA SER A 145 6.80 -3.73 -19.17
C SER A 145 6.56 -4.87 -18.20
N ILE A 146 7.63 -5.34 -17.54
CA ILE A 146 7.54 -6.31 -16.44
C ILE A 146 6.79 -5.67 -15.24
N TYR A 147 7.04 -4.39 -14.96
CA TYR A 147 6.25 -3.65 -13.96
C TYR A 147 4.75 -3.72 -14.25
N GLY A 148 4.36 -3.46 -15.50
CA GLY A 148 2.95 -3.59 -15.91
C GLY A 148 2.38 -4.97 -15.60
N ALA A 149 3.15 -6.04 -15.86
CA ALA A 149 2.73 -7.40 -15.54
C ALA A 149 2.50 -7.62 -14.04
N THR A 150 3.34 -7.07 -13.15
CA THR A 150 3.08 -7.12 -11.70
C THR A 150 1.79 -6.39 -11.32
N LYS A 151 1.45 -5.31 -12.00
CA LYS A 151 0.21 -4.57 -11.76
C LYS A 151 -1.04 -5.26 -12.36
N TRP A 152 -0.90 -6.04 -13.44
CA TRP A 152 -1.95 -6.97 -13.89
C TRP A 152 -2.25 -8.03 -12.83
N PHE A 153 -1.20 -8.59 -12.20
CA PHE A 153 -1.38 -9.50 -11.07
C PHE A 153 -2.23 -8.88 -9.97
N VAL A 154 -1.96 -7.63 -9.57
CA VAL A 154 -2.71 -6.93 -8.51
C VAL A 154 -4.20 -6.84 -8.85
N HIS A 155 -4.56 -6.52 -10.09
CA HIS A 155 -5.96 -6.44 -10.52
C HIS A 155 -6.67 -7.81 -10.46
N GLY A 156 -6.00 -8.88 -10.92
CA GLY A 156 -6.54 -10.23 -10.86
C GLY A 156 -6.71 -10.70 -9.41
N TYR A 157 -5.69 -10.49 -8.59
CA TYR A 157 -5.71 -10.85 -7.18
C TYR A 157 -6.81 -10.11 -6.41
N ALA A 158 -6.99 -8.82 -6.66
CA ALA A 158 -8.04 -8.04 -6.02
C ALA A 158 -9.45 -8.59 -6.27
N GLY A 159 -9.72 -9.07 -7.48
CA GLY A 159 -10.99 -9.73 -7.82
C GLY A 159 -11.22 -10.98 -6.96
N ASN A 160 -10.20 -11.85 -6.84
CA ASN A 160 -10.27 -13.05 -6.02
C ASN A 160 -10.46 -12.70 -4.53
N MET A 161 -9.73 -11.69 -4.04
CA MET A 161 -9.87 -11.22 -2.66
C MET A 161 -11.23 -10.60 -2.35
N ALA A 162 -11.82 -9.88 -3.32
CA ALA A 162 -13.17 -9.34 -3.15
C ALA A 162 -14.21 -10.45 -2.96
N GLU A 163 -14.09 -11.57 -3.70
CA GLU A 163 -14.94 -12.74 -3.53
C GLU A 163 -14.74 -13.41 -2.16
N GLU A 164 -13.49 -13.61 -1.74
CA GLU A 164 -13.16 -14.18 -0.44
C GLU A 164 -13.68 -13.31 0.73
N MET A 165 -13.43 -12.00 0.65
CA MET A 165 -13.82 -11.07 1.72
C MET A 165 -15.33 -10.85 1.81
N ARG A 166 -16.06 -11.00 0.70
CA ARG A 166 -17.53 -10.88 0.66
C ARG A 166 -18.23 -11.87 1.58
N GLU A 167 -17.69 -13.07 1.78
CA GLU A 167 -18.27 -14.10 2.63
C GLU A 167 -18.47 -13.63 4.09
N TRP A 168 -17.67 -12.70 4.56
CA TRP A 168 -17.72 -12.17 5.91
C TRP A 168 -18.01 -10.66 5.99
N GLY A 169 -18.40 -10.07 4.84
CA GLY A 169 -18.81 -8.66 4.76
C GLY A 169 -17.66 -7.66 4.68
N GLY A 170 -16.43 -8.13 4.42
CA GLY A 170 -15.28 -7.28 4.12
C GLY A 170 -15.24 -6.85 2.65
N ARG A 171 -14.33 -5.97 2.31
CA ARG A 171 -14.20 -5.39 0.98
C ARG A 171 -12.74 -5.39 0.51
N CYS A 172 -12.55 -5.65 -0.77
CA CYS A 172 -11.25 -5.44 -1.42
C CYS A 172 -11.41 -4.50 -2.61
N ALA A 173 -10.52 -3.52 -2.74
CA ALA A 173 -10.54 -2.57 -3.84
C ALA A 173 -9.12 -2.26 -4.35
N VAL A 174 -9.04 -1.78 -5.59
CA VAL A 174 -7.79 -1.33 -6.21
C VAL A 174 -7.87 0.16 -6.49
N VAL A 175 -6.90 0.93 -5.99
CA VAL A 175 -6.60 2.24 -6.54
C VAL A 175 -5.57 2.07 -7.67
N ALA A 176 -5.89 2.54 -8.87
CA ALA A 176 -5.11 2.29 -10.08
C ALA A 176 -4.70 3.61 -10.77
N PRO A 177 -3.79 4.38 -10.16
CA PRO A 177 -3.41 5.68 -10.69
C PRO A 177 -2.65 5.56 -12.02
N GLY A 178 -2.68 6.65 -12.78
CA GLY A 178 -1.76 6.91 -13.87
C GLY A 178 -0.39 7.33 -13.33
N MET A 179 0.27 8.27 -14.00
CA MET A 179 1.52 8.87 -13.50
C MET A 179 1.19 9.82 -12.34
N VAL A 180 1.84 9.61 -11.21
CA VAL A 180 1.70 10.44 -10.00
C VAL A 180 3.03 11.12 -9.72
N ASP A 181 2.99 12.37 -9.29
CA ASP A 181 4.18 13.12 -8.90
C ASP A 181 4.69 12.61 -7.54
N THR A 182 5.65 11.69 -7.61
CA THR A 182 6.24 11.00 -6.46
C THR A 182 7.70 10.71 -6.75
N PRO A 183 8.52 10.38 -5.73
CA PRO A 183 9.88 9.87 -5.90
C PRO A 183 9.99 8.55 -6.70
N PHE A 184 8.89 7.98 -7.15
CA PHE A 184 8.85 6.83 -8.06
C PHE A 184 9.33 7.18 -9.48
N PHE A 185 9.28 8.45 -9.87
CA PHE A 185 9.70 8.96 -11.17
C PHE A 185 10.72 10.07 -10.98
N ASP A 186 11.89 9.95 -11.60
CA ASP A 186 13.00 10.91 -11.48
C ASP A 186 12.70 12.29 -12.07
N ASP A 187 11.74 12.37 -13.03
CA ASP A 187 11.38 13.61 -13.70
C ASP A 187 9.97 14.09 -13.29
N GLY A 188 9.92 15.29 -12.68
CA GLY A 188 8.67 16.04 -12.54
C GLY A 188 8.07 16.30 -13.93
N ALA A 189 6.87 15.81 -14.22
CA ALA A 189 6.21 16.07 -15.51
C ALA A 189 4.92 16.88 -15.28
N PRO A 190 4.70 17.95 -16.05
CA PRO A 190 3.43 18.66 -16.04
C PRO A 190 2.26 17.72 -16.36
N GLY A 191 1.14 17.84 -15.64
CA GLY A 191 -0.05 17.04 -15.88
C GLY A 191 -0.08 15.67 -15.21
N LYS A 192 0.89 15.33 -14.36
CA LYS A 192 0.81 14.16 -13.45
C LYS A 192 -0.26 14.41 -12.37
N LEU A 193 -0.89 13.31 -11.90
CA LEU A 193 -1.70 13.35 -10.68
C LEU A 193 -0.81 13.76 -9.48
N GLN A 194 -1.42 14.43 -8.53
CA GLN A 194 -0.76 14.71 -7.25
C GLN A 194 -1.01 13.55 -6.27
N VAL A 195 -0.15 13.39 -5.28
CA VAL A 195 -0.32 12.35 -4.25
C VAL A 195 -1.63 12.52 -3.49
N GLN A 196 -2.10 13.76 -3.32
CA GLN A 196 -3.37 14.11 -2.69
C GLN A 196 -4.58 13.53 -3.44
N ASP A 197 -4.55 13.51 -4.79
CA ASP A 197 -5.64 12.96 -5.60
C ASP A 197 -5.81 11.46 -5.34
N VAL A 198 -4.69 10.75 -5.21
CA VAL A 198 -4.69 9.30 -4.96
C VAL A 198 -5.04 9.00 -3.50
N ALA A 199 -4.52 9.78 -2.55
CA ALA A 199 -4.85 9.64 -1.13
C ALA A 199 -6.35 9.87 -0.89
N ALA A 200 -6.95 10.90 -1.51
CA ALA A 200 -8.38 11.15 -1.44
C ALA A 200 -9.21 9.96 -1.99
N ALA A 201 -8.76 9.33 -3.09
CA ALA A 201 -9.40 8.14 -3.63
C ALA A 201 -9.30 6.94 -2.66
N VAL A 202 -8.15 6.73 -2.00
CA VAL A 202 -8.00 5.69 -0.98
C VAL A 202 -8.93 5.95 0.21
N MET A 203 -8.98 7.18 0.71
CA MET A 203 -9.89 7.57 1.80
C MET A 203 -11.35 7.35 1.42
N HIS A 204 -11.76 7.74 0.23
CA HIS A 204 -13.11 7.48 -0.27
C HIS A 204 -13.45 5.98 -0.28
N ILE A 205 -12.51 5.12 -0.70
CA ILE A 205 -12.70 3.65 -0.70
C ILE A 205 -12.90 3.11 0.71
N ILE A 206 -12.09 3.53 1.68
CA ILE A 206 -12.16 2.97 3.05
C ILE A 206 -13.32 3.54 3.86
N GLU A 207 -13.81 4.73 3.54
CA GLU A 207 -14.93 5.38 4.21
C GLU A 207 -16.30 5.07 3.58
N ALA A 208 -16.31 4.61 2.34
CA ALA A 208 -17.57 4.22 1.67
C ALA A 208 -18.30 3.15 2.48
N PRO A 209 -19.65 3.20 2.52
CA PRO A 209 -20.48 2.26 3.26
C PRO A 209 -20.47 0.83 2.69
#